data_e80709379a434823b56482ccb3779105
#
_entry.id   e80709379a434823b56482ccb3779105
#
_cell.length_a   1.000
_cell.length_b   1.000
_cell.length_c   1.000
_cell.angle_alpha   90.00
_cell.angle_beta   90.00
_cell.angle_gamma   90.00
#
_symmetry.space_group_name_H-M   'P 1'
#
loop_
_entity.id
_entity.type
_entity.pdbx_description
1 polymer ?
#
loop_
_entity_poly.entity_id
_entity_poly.type
_entity_poly.pdbx_seq_one_letter_code
_entity_poly.pdbx_strand_id
1 'polypeptide(L)'
;TNTQYTNLIDNMPILYMKEQVIWDKEGNIIDSIYRDVNRYFERCFLPKSDIIGKRASEIFPESLPVFTHFMSITLKEKKSITFPYYFKTVNTFYDVVLNCSTEPDTVDVFCMDSTELHNAQQMLSATNHKLSMALEVANIVPWKWNLKDHTILCDLNRPIVMAAMPGSISEDQLSVSDEQYFAKIIKEDRPR
;
A
#
# COMPACT_ATOMS: atom_id res chain seq x y z
N THR A 1 -29.91 3.54 17.48
CA THR A 1 -28.53 3.06 17.17
C THR A 1 -28.31 2.78 15.68
N ASN A 2 -29.25 2.14 14.99
CA ASN A 2 -29.08 1.82 13.55
C ASN A 2 -28.99 3.09 12.67
N THR A 3 -29.79 4.10 12.96
CA THR A 3 -29.82 5.38 12.22
C THR A 3 -28.49 6.16 12.35
N GLN A 4 -27.81 6.07 13.49
CA GLN A 4 -26.52 6.76 13.70
C GLN A 4 -25.41 6.10 12.88
N TYR A 5 -25.36 4.77 12.80
CA TYR A 5 -24.40 4.05 11.98
C TYR A 5 -24.58 4.31 10.48
N THR A 6 -25.83 4.29 10.02
CA THR A 6 -26.15 4.62 8.62
C THR A 6 -25.73 6.04 8.27
N ASN A 7 -26.03 7.01 9.12
CA ASN A 7 -25.61 8.40 8.90
C ASN A 7 -24.09 8.57 8.89
N LEU A 8 -23.36 7.84 9.73
CA LEU A 8 -21.90 7.88 9.74
C LEU A 8 -21.32 7.35 8.43
N ILE A 9 -21.74 6.16 8.01
CA ILE A 9 -21.28 5.51 6.78
C ILE A 9 -21.64 6.34 5.55
N ASP A 10 -22.83 6.92 5.51
CA ASP A 10 -23.31 7.74 4.40
C ASP A 10 -22.54 9.06 4.23
N ASN A 11 -21.98 9.60 5.31
CA ASN A 11 -21.21 10.85 5.29
C ASN A 11 -19.69 10.65 5.13
N MET A 12 -19.22 9.41 5.19
CA MET A 12 -17.78 9.12 4.95
C MET A 12 -17.47 9.19 3.46
N PRO A 13 -16.32 9.79 3.05
CA PRO A 13 -15.87 9.80 1.65
C PRO A 13 -15.16 8.49 1.29
N ILE A 14 -15.78 7.37 1.64
CA ILE A 14 -15.33 6.01 1.33
C ILE A 14 -16.47 5.24 0.69
N LEU A 15 -16.15 4.34 -0.22
CA LEU A 15 -17.14 3.41 -0.76
C LEU A 15 -17.44 2.36 0.29
N TYR A 16 -18.71 2.14 0.57
CA TYR A 16 -19.18 1.04 1.39
C TYR A 16 -20.15 0.18 0.60
N MET A 17 -19.95 -1.12 0.65
CA MET A 17 -20.82 -2.13 0.08
C MET A 17 -21.00 -3.26 1.09
N LYS A 18 -22.21 -3.78 1.18
CA LYS A 18 -22.50 -5.04 1.87
C LYS A 18 -22.81 -6.07 0.80
N GLU A 19 -22.06 -7.16 0.79
CA GLU A 19 -22.19 -8.21 -0.23
C GLU A 19 -22.40 -9.58 0.42
N GLN A 20 -23.42 -10.29 -0.05
CA GLN A 20 -23.64 -11.68 0.32
C GLN A 20 -23.03 -12.59 -0.71
N VAL A 21 -22.13 -13.48 -0.29
CA VAL A 21 -21.41 -14.38 -1.19
C VAL A 21 -22.29 -15.55 -1.67
N ILE A 22 -21.96 -16.03 -2.87
CA ILE A 22 -22.58 -17.22 -3.47
C ILE A 22 -21.51 -18.31 -3.52
N TRP A 23 -21.83 -19.44 -2.92
CA TRP A 23 -20.97 -20.62 -2.88
C TRP A 23 -21.33 -21.61 -3.99
N ASP A 24 -20.31 -22.29 -4.52
CA ASP A 24 -20.51 -23.49 -5.33
C ASP A 24 -20.69 -24.74 -4.46
N LYS A 25 -20.88 -25.90 -5.09
CA LYS A 25 -21.03 -27.19 -4.38
C LYS A 25 -19.73 -27.66 -3.71
N GLU A 26 -18.59 -27.08 -4.08
CA GLU A 26 -17.27 -27.43 -3.59
C GLU A 26 -16.83 -26.51 -2.45
N GLY A 27 -17.64 -25.50 -2.12
CA GLY A 27 -17.35 -24.53 -1.05
C GLY A 27 -16.41 -23.40 -1.49
N ASN A 28 -16.40 -23.07 -2.78
CA ASN A 28 -15.71 -21.88 -3.29
C ASN A 28 -16.71 -20.74 -3.51
N ILE A 29 -16.29 -19.53 -3.28
CA ILE A 29 -17.08 -18.33 -3.61
C ILE A 29 -16.95 -18.08 -5.12
N ILE A 30 -18.09 -18.12 -5.81
CA ILE A 30 -18.16 -17.93 -7.27
C ILE A 30 -18.69 -16.56 -7.67
N ASP A 31 -19.42 -15.88 -6.77
CA ASP A 31 -20.03 -14.59 -7.00
C ASP A 31 -20.46 -13.96 -5.68
N SER A 32 -21.00 -12.74 -5.73
CA SER A 32 -21.68 -12.10 -4.61
C SER A 32 -22.89 -11.31 -5.08
N ILE A 33 -23.78 -10.97 -4.15
CA ILE A 33 -24.98 -10.14 -4.38
C ILE A 33 -24.87 -8.90 -3.51
N TYR A 34 -25.04 -7.73 -4.10
CA TYR A 34 -25.10 -6.46 -3.39
C TYR A 34 -26.35 -6.38 -2.50
N ARG A 35 -26.15 -6.22 -1.19
CA ARG A 35 -27.22 -6.10 -0.19
C ARG A 35 -27.41 -4.67 0.30
N ASP A 36 -26.34 -3.92 0.34
CA ASP A 36 -26.37 -2.48 0.71
C ASP A 36 -25.19 -1.73 0.11
N VAL A 37 -25.35 -0.43 -0.10
CA VAL A 37 -24.31 0.52 -0.48
C VAL A 37 -24.59 1.86 0.18
N ASN A 38 -23.54 2.66 0.45
CA ASN A 38 -23.69 4.00 0.99
C ASN A 38 -23.92 5.07 -0.10
N ARG A 39 -24.27 6.28 0.33
CA ARG A 39 -24.48 7.43 -0.58
C ARG A 39 -23.23 7.81 -1.35
N TYR A 40 -22.06 7.62 -0.79
CA TYR A 40 -20.81 7.91 -1.51
C TYR A 40 -20.62 6.98 -2.70
N PHE A 41 -20.94 5.69 -2.54
CA PHE A 41 -20.95 4.73 -3.65
C PHE A 41 -21.96 5.15 -4.75
N GLU A 42 -23.17 5.56 -4.37
CA GLU A 42 -24.19 6.00 -5.34
C GLU A 42 -23.73 7.21 -6.17
N ARG A 43 -22.96 8.12 -5.57
CA ARG A 43 -22.40 9.28 -6.27
C ARG A 43 -21.30 8.93 -7.25
N CYS A 44 -20.52 7.89 -6.96
CA CYS A 44 -19.37 7.50 -7.76
C CYS A 44 -19.72 6.53 -8.89
N PHE A 45 -20.76 5.70 -8.70
CA PHE A 45 -21.07 4.60 -9.61
C PHE A 45 -22.54 4.56 -10.03
N LEU A 46 -23.39 3.88 -9.27
CA LEU A 46 -24.77 3.57 -9.61
C LEU A 46 -25.71 3.85 -8.44
N PRO A 47 -26.95 4.28 -8.72
CA PRO A 47 -27.98 4.39 -7.69
C PRO A 47 -28.23 3.06 -6.99
N LYS A 48 -28.55 3.13 -5.70
CA LYS A 48 -28.87 1.96 -4.87
C LYS A 48 -29.96 1.08 -5.48
N SER A 49 -30.97 1.69 -6.12
CA SER A 49 -32.05 0.98 -6.83
C SER A 49 -31.56 0.04 -7.94
N ASP A 50 -30.44 0.39 -8.58
CA ASP A 50 -29.94 -0.31 -9.75
C ASP A 50 -28.92 -1.38 -9.41
N ILE A 51 -28.39 -1.37 -8.19
CA ILE A 51 -27.34 -2.30 -7.75
C ILE A 51 -27.83 -3.33 -6.72
N ILE A 52 -28.74 -2.98 -5.82
CA ILE A 52 -29.21 -3.91 -4.79
C ILE A 52 -29.92 -5.12 -5.41
N GLY A 53 -29.49 -6.32 -4.99
CA GLY A 53 -29.97 -7.58 -5.53
C GLY A 53 -29.26 -8.05 -6.81
N LYS A 54 -28.43 -7.21 -7.42
CA LYS A 54 -27.61 -7.60 -8.56
C LYS A 54 -26.38 -8.37 -8.12
N ARG A 55 -25.85 -9.18 -9.03
CA ARG A 55 -24.60 -9.91 -8.82
C ARG A 55 -23.39 -9.03 -9.14
N ALA A 56 -22.29 -9.29 -8.44
CA ALA A 56 -21.02 -8.59 -8.72
C ALA A 56 -20.54 -8.90 -10.15
N SER A 57 -20.74 -10.11 -10.63
CA SER A 57 -20.47 -10.50 -12.03
C SER A 57 -21.23 -9.69 -13.07
N GLU A 58 -22.39 -9.15 -12.75
CA GLU A 58 -23.20 -8.32 -13.66
C GLU A 58 -22.73 -6.87 -13.67
N ILE A 59 -22.23 -6.37 -12.55
CA ILE A 59 -21.90 -4.94 -12.37
C ILE A 59 -20.40 -4.69 -12.58
N PHE A 60 -19.54 -5.48 -11.93
CA PHE A 60 -18.08 -5.33 -11.98
C PHE A 60 -17.39 -6.68 -12.23
N PRO A 61 -17.60 -7.31 -13.42
CA PRO A 61 -17.05 -8.64 -13.69
C PRO A 61 -15.52 -8.71 -13.61
N GLU A 62 -14.84 -7.60 -13.88
CA GLU A 62 -13.37 -7.52 -13.86
C GLU A 62 -12.77 -7.64 -12.44
N SER A 63 -13.50 -7.20 -11.42
CA SER A 63 -13.05 -7.28 -10.01
C SER A 63 -13.36 -8.62 -9.36
N LEU A 64 -14.30 -9.37 -9.91
CA LEU A 64 -14.85 -10.58 -9.30
C LEU A 64 -13.78 -11.59 -8.86
N PRO A 65 -12.78 -11.98 -9.68
CA PRO A 65 -11.80 -12.99 -9.27
C PRO A 65 -10.95 -12.57 -8.06
N VAL A 66 -10.61 -11.29 -7.97
CA VAL A 66 -9.81 -10.74 -6.86
C VAL A 66 -10.65 -10.67 -5.60
N PHE A 67 -11.86 -10.13 -5.70
CA PHE A 67 -12.74 -9.96 -4.55
C PHE A 67 -13.20 -11.30 -3.98
N THR A 68 -13.61 -12.27 -4.81
CA THR A 68 -14.02 -13.61 -4.33
C THR A 68 -12.87 -14.34 -3.63
N HIS A 69 -11.64 -14.19 -4.12
CA HIS A 69 -10.46 -14.75 -3.46
C HIS A 69 -10.30 -14.21 -2.02
N PHE A 70 -10.27 -12.88 -1.87
CA PHE A 70 -10.11 -12.27 -0.55
C PHE A 70 -11.33 -12.43 0.36
N MET A 71 -12.55 -12.41 -0.18
CA MET A 71 -13.77 -12.73 0.56
C MET A 71 -13.71 -14.16 1.15
N SER A 72 -13.19 -15.13 0.38
CA SER A 72 -13.01 -16.50 0.85
C SER A 72 -12.07 -16.56 2.05
N ILE A 73 -10.95 -15.83 2.01
CA ILE A 73 -10.01 -15.77 3.14
C ILE A 73 -10.68 -15.10 4.35
N THR A 74 -11.34 -13.94 4.12
CA THR A 74 -12.02 -13.19 5.17
C THR A 74 -13.03 -14.04 5.92
N LEU A 75 -13.90 -14.78 5.20
CA LEU A 75 -14.95 -15.60 5.81
C LEU A 75 -14.42 -16.88 6.46
N LYS A 76 -13.39 -17.52 5.88
CA LYS A 76 -12.78 -18.74 6.43
C LYS A 76 -11.96 -18.45 7.68
N GLU A 77 -11.17 -17.39 7.66
CA GLU A 77 -10.29 -17.03 8.78
C GLU A 77 -10.97 -16.13 9.82
N LYS A 78 -12.14 -15.58 9.50
CA LYS A 78 -12.87 -14.58 10.32
C LYS A 78 -12.00 -13.38 10.73
N LYS A 79 -11.20 -12.93 9.80
CA LYS A 79 -10.29 -11.78 9.97
C LYS A 79 -10.58 -10.71 8.94
N SER A 80 -10.31 -9.46 9.33
CA SER A 80 -10.27 -8.35 8.39
C SER A 80 -9.08 -8.51 7.44
N ILE A 81 -9.32 -8.32 6.15
CA ILE A 81 -8.30 -8.38 5.10
C ILE A 81 -8.23 -7.02 4.42
N THR A 82 -7.02 -6.54 4.19
CA THR A 82 -6.77 -5.30 3.44
C THR A 82 -5.89 -5.61 2.25
N PHE A 83 -6.26 -5.11 1.07
CA PHE A 83 -5.46 -5.25 -0.14
C PHE A 83 -5.63 -4.04 -1.06
N PRO A 84 -4.60 -3.66 -1.84
CA PRO A 84 -4.71 -2.64 -2.85
C PRO A 84 -5.42 -3.20 -4.10
N TYR A 85 -6.27 -2.38 -4.71
CA TYR A 85 -6.95 -2.73 -5.95
C TYR A 85 -7.00 -1.54 -6.91
N TYR A 86 -6.53 -1.73 -8.14
CA TYR A 86 -6.66 -0.74 -9.19
C TYR A 86 -7.92 -0.99 -10.01
N PHE A 87 -8.89 -0.08 -9.89
CA PHE A 87 -10.14 -0.15 -10.62
C PHE A 87 -10.00 0.55 -11.96
N LYS A 88 -9.75 -0.24 -13.00
CA LYS A 88 -9.41 0.24 -14.34
C LYS A 88 -10.49 1.13 -14.95
N THR A 89 -11.76 0.77 -14.78
CA THR A 89 -12.91 1.49 -15.36
C THR A 89 -12.96 2.96 -14.92
N VAL A 90 -12.57 3.27 -13.70
CA VAL A 90 -12.55 4.64 -13.15
C VAL A 90 -11.14 5.19 -12.95
N ASN A 91 -10.10 4.43 -13.36
CA ASN A 91 -8.69 4.83 -13.26
C ASN A 91 -8.29 5.26 -11.84
N THR A 92 -8.71 4.48 -10.85
CA THR A 92 -8.54 4.82 -9.42
C THR A 92 -7.93 3.65 -8.66
N PHE A 93 -6.96 3.94 -7.79
CA PHE A 93 -6.43 2.99 -6.82
C PHE A 93 -7.26 3.05 -5.54
N TYR A 94 -7.66 1.90 -5.06
CA TYR A 94 -8.36 1.76 -3.79
C TYR A 94 -7.60 0.86 -2.83
N ASP A 95 -7.55 1.26 -1.57
CA ASP A 95 -7.26 0.34 -0.48
C ASP A 95 -8.60 -0.27 -0.04
N VAL A 96 -8.73 -1.56 -0.28
CA VAL A 96 -9.95 -2.33 -0.01
C VAL A 96 -9.81 -3.02 1.33
N VAL A 97 -10.81 -2.86 2.21
CA VAL A 97 -10.91 -3.55 3.50
C VAL A 97 -12.15 -4.42 3.48
N LEU A 98 -11.97 -5.71 3.72
CA LEU A 98 -13.06 -6.68 3.86
C LEU A 98 -13.20 -7.10 5.33
N ASN A 99 -14.42 -7.03 5.84
CA ASN A 99 -14.77 -7.52 7.18
C ASN A 99 -15.92 -8.52 7.10
N CYS A 100 -15.90 -9.52 7.98
CA CYS A 100 -17.08 -10.36 8.17
C CYS A 100 -18.22 -9.50 8.69
N SER A 101 -19.37 -9.55 8.05
CA SER A 101 -20.60 -8.96 8.59
C SER A 101 -21.16 -9.82 9.72
N THR A 102 -22.12 -9.26 10.48
CA THR A 102 -22.90 -10.03 11.47
C THR A 102 -23.88 -11.01 10.84
N GLU A 103 -24.21 -10.81 9.57
CA GLU A 103 -25.08 -11.69 8.79
C GLU A 103 -24.27 -12.85 8.20
N PRO A 104 -24.84 -14.08 8.16
CA PRO A 104 -24.17 -15.24 7.57
C PRO A 104 -23.80 -15.00 6.11
N ASP A 105 -22.63 -15.51 5.69
CA ASP A 105 -22.15 -15.46 4.32
C ASP A 105 -22.11 -14.04 3.74
N THR A 106 -21.90 -13.04 4.58
CA THR A 106 -21.94 -11.63 4.20
C THR A 106 -20.65 -10.94 4.61
N VAL A 107 -20.16 -10.08 3.72
CA VAL A 107 -18.93 -9.30 3.88
C VAL A 107 -19.26 -7.82 3.76
N ASP A 108 -18.73 -7.03 4.68
CA ASP A 108 -18.72 -5.57 4.59
C ASP A 108 -17.43 -5.14 3.87
N VAL A 109 -17.59 -4.41 2.78
CA VAL A 109 -16.51 -3.97 1.89
C VAL A 109 -16.36 -2.46 1.99
N PHE A 110 -15.17 -1.99 2.30
CA PHE A 110 -14.82 -0.58 2.34
C PHE A 110 -13.70 -0.34 1.31
N CYS A 111 -13.86 0.67 0.44
CA CYS A 111 -12.82 1.06 -0.49
C CYS A 111 -12.47 2.54 -0.28
N MET A 112 -11.23 2.79 0.05
CA MET A 112 -10.67 4.14 0.23
C MET A 112 -9.83 4.49 -0.98
N ASP A 113 -10.09 5.65 -1.59
CA ASP A 113 -9.28 6.16 -2.69
C ASP A 113 -7.86 6.44 -2.20
N SER A 114 -6.90 5.71 -2.72
CA SER A 114 -5.46 5.83 -2.42
C SER A 114 -4.65 6.32 -3.62
N THR A 115 -5.31 6.86 -4.65
CA THR A 115 -4.67 7.26 -5.91
C THR A 115 -3.58 8.31 -5.70
N GLU A 116 -3.83 9.34 -4.90
CA GLU A 116 -2.83 10.38 -4.62
C GLU A 116 -1.61 9.81 -3.89
N LEU A 117 -1.84 8.96 -2.88
CA LEU A 117 -0.77 8.29 -2.14
C LEU A 117 0.06 7.39 -3.06
N HIS A 118 -0.62 6.57 -3.89
CA HIS A 118 0.04 5.68 -4.83
C HIS A 118 0.90 6.46 -5.85
N ASN A 119 0.35 7.52 -6.43
CA ASN A 119 1.07 8.38 -7.38
C ASN A 119 2.27 9.08 -6.72
N ALA A 120 2.12 9.58 -5.49
CA ALA A 120 3.22 10.19 -4.74
C ALA A 120 4.35 9.19 -4.47
N GLN A 121 4.02 7.96 -4.07
CA GLN A 121 4.99 6.89 -3.86
C GLN A 121 5.72 6.52 -5.15
N GLN A 122 5.00 6.40 -6.26
CA GLN A 122 5.62 6.12 -7.57
C GLN A 122 6.56 7.26 -8.00
N MET A 123 6.14 8.50 -7.83
CA MET A 123 6.97 9.67 -8.17
C MET A 123 8.24 9.73 -7.31
N LEU A 124 8.12 9.47 -6.01
CA LEU A 124 9.26 9.39 -5.10
C LEU A 124 10.23 8.28 -5.51
N SER A 125 9.72 7.10 -5.80
CA SER A 125 10.53 5.96 -6.23
C SER A 125 11.26 6.25 -7.55
N ALA A 126 10.57 6.82 -8.54
CA ALA A 126 11.16 7.20 -9.82
C ALA A 126 12.23 8.29 -9.66
N THR A 127 11.99 9.27 -8.77
CA THR A 127 12.96 10.35 -8.50
C THR A 127 14.20 9.81 -7.80
N ASN A 128 14.03 8.93 -6.81
CA ASN A 128 15.15 8.29 -6.14
C ASN A 128 15.96 7.42 -7.09
N HIS A 129 15.31 6.69 -7.99
CA HIS A 129 15.99 5.89 -9.00
C HIS A 129 16.82 6.77 -9.96
N LYS A 130 16.24 7.86 -10.46
CA LYS A 130 16.96 8.84 -11.31
C LYS A 130 18.14 9.46 -10.59
N LEU A 131 17.98 9.82 -9.31
CA LEU A 131 19.07 10.36 -8.50
C LEU A 131 20.20 9.34 -8.34
N SER A 132 19.86 8.09 -8.01
CA SER A 132 20.84 7.01 -7.89
C SER A 132 21.61 6.80 -9.18
N MET A 133 20.93 6.77 -10.31
CA MET A 133 21.58 6.67 -11.63
C MET A 133 22.50 7.87 -11.93
N ALA A 134 22.07 9.09 -11.62
CA ALA A 134 22.88 10.29 -11.82
C ALA A 134 24.15 10.28 -10.95
N LEU A 135 24.04 9.90 -9.70
CA LEU A 135 25.18 9.73 -8.80
C LEU A 135 26.12 8.64 -9.30
N GLU A 136 25.57 7.60 -9.88
CA GLU A 136 26.32 6.49 -10.47
C GLU A 136 27.15 6.94 -11.69
N VAL A 137 26.51 7.60 -12.62
CA VAL A 137 27.20 8.11 -13.83
C VAL A 137 28.25 9.15 -13.45
N ALA A 138 27.97 10.00 -12.46
CA ALA A 138 28.90 11.01 -11.97
C ALA A 138 30.02 10.44 -11.06
N ASN A 139 29.97 9.17 -10.72
CA ASN A 139 30.88 8.51 -9.77
C ASN A 139 30.92 9.22 -8.39
N ILE A 140 29.76 9.74 -7.94
CA ILE A 140 29.62 10.42 -6.66
C ILE A 140 29.10 9.41 -5.62
N VAL A 141 29.76 9.33 -4.48
CA VAL A 141 29.33 8.53 -3.33
C VAL A 141 28.76 9.48 -2.28
N PRO A 142 27.44 9.47 -2.04
CA PRO A 142 26.86 10.27 -0.97
C PRO A 142 27.23 9.70 0.39
N TRP A 143 27.49 10.59 1.34
CA TRP A 143 27.73 10.23 2.73
C TRP A 143 27.06 11.25 3.65
N LYS A 144 26.78 10.81 4.87
CA LYS A 144 26.14 11.64 5.90
C LYS A 144 26.94 11.54 7.20
N TRP A 145 27.34 12.68 7.73
CA TRP A 145 27.99 12.76 9.04
C TRP A 145 26.99 13.12 10.15
N ASN A 146 26.84 12.24 11.10
CA ASN A 146 26.07 12.49 12.31
C ASN A 146 27.02 13.01 13.40
N LEU A 147 26.97 14.30 13.66
CA LEU A 147 27.83 14.96 14.64
C LEU A 147 27.52 14.59 16.10
N LYS A 148 26.30 14.10 16.38
CA LYS A 148 25.92 13.70 17.75
C LYS A 148 26.51 12.35 18.13
N ASP A 149 26.45 11.41 17.20
CA ASP A 149 26.85 10.03 17.42
C ASP A 149 28.27 9.75 16.91
N HIS A 150 28.96 10.77 16.38
CA HIS A 150 30.30 10.66 15.79
C HIS A 150 30.40 9.52 14.74
N THR A 151 29.35 9.41 13.89
CA THR A 151 29.28 8.36 12.87
C THR A 151 29.14 8.96 11.49
N ILE A 152 29.77 8.27 10.51
CA ILE A 152 29.62 8.55 9.09
C ILE A 152 28.89 7.37 8.45
N LEU A 153 27.81 7.67 7.76
CA LEU A 153 27.00 6.72 7.00
C LEU A 153 27.31 6.87 5.52
N CYS A 154 27.61 5.77 4.87
CA CYS A 154 27.90 5.73 3.44
C CYS A 154 27.03 4.66 2.77
N ASP A 155 26.66 4.89 1.51
CA ASP A 155 25.90 3.93 0.71
C ASP A 155 26.79 2.76 0.26
N LEU A 156 26.37 1.52 0.53
CA LEU A 156 27.09 0.28 0.20
C LEU A 156 27.10 -0.08 -1.28
N ASN A 157 26.17 0.47 -2.04
CA ASN A 157 26.07 0.15 -3.48
C ASN A 157 27.23 0.65 -4.33
N ARG A 158 28.33 1.15 -3.67
CA ARG A 158 29.51 1.67 -4.35
C ARG A 158 30.81 1.12 -3.78
N PRO A 159 31.32 0.07 -4.36
CA PRO A 159 32.40 -0.75 -3.77
C PRO A 159 33.77 -0.07 -3.71
N ILE A 160 34.02 0.99 -4.47
CA ILE A 160 35.40 1.50 -4.68
C ILE A 160 35.98 2.22 -3.44
N VAL A 161 35.16 2.89 -2.64
CA VAL A 161 35.63 3.62 -1.46
C VAL A 161 35.55 2.79 -0.17
N MET A 162 34.75 1.75 -0.15
CA MET A 162 34.27 1.08 1.07
C MET A 162 34.94 -0.25 1.39
N ALA A 163 35.54 -0.91 0.44
CA ALA A 163 36.13 -2.27 0.60
C ALA A 163 37.24 -2.36 1.65
N ALA A 164 37.68 -1.25 2.21
CA ALA A 164 38.77 -1.19 3.17
C ALA A 164 38.41 -0.53 4.52
N MET A 165 37.16 -0.21 4.78
CA MET A 165 36.75 0.45 6.03
C MET A 165 36.14 -0.54 7.01
N PRO A 166 36.68 -0.71 8.24
CA PRO A 166 36.03 -1.43 9.29
C PRO A 166 34.83 -0.63 9.79
N GLY A 167 33.66 -1.23 9.82
CA GLY A 167 32.43 -0.59 10.30
C GLY A 167 31.29 -1.59 10.41
N SER A 168 30.17 -1.18 10.97
CA SER A 168 28.98 -1.98 11.03
C SER A 168 28.14 -1.79 9.75
N ILE A 169 27.73 -2.89 9.14
CA ILE A 169 26.84 -2.90 7.98
C ILE A 169 25.41 -3.11 8.49
N SER A 170 24.51 -2.20 8.13
CA SER A 170 23.08 -2.33 8.40
C SER A 170 22.30 -2.02 7.12
N GLU A 171 21.48 -2.98 6.68
CA GLU A 171 20.78 -2.93 5.42
C GLU A 171 21.75 -2.63 4.25
N ASP A 172 21.60 -1.50 3.58
CA ASP A 172 22.45 -1.10 2.45
C ASP A 172 23.43 0.04 2.81
N GLN A 173 23.73 0.24 4.10
CA GLN A 173 24.59 1.32 4.57
C GLN A 173 25.74 0.81 5.44
N LEU A 174 26.92 1.38 5.23
CA LEU A 174 28.06 1.22 6.10
C LEU A 174 28.13 2.39 7.10
N SER A 175 28.17 2.06 8.40
CA SER A 175 28.39 3.00 9.48
C SER A 175 29.82 2.88 9.99
N VAL A 176 30.57 3.97 9.98
CA VAL A 176 31.95 4.07 10.44
C VAL A 176 32.07 5.19 11.45
N SER A 177 32.93 5.07 12.49
CA SER A 177 33.21 6.22 13.35
C SER A 177 33.93 7.34 12.56
N ASP A 178 33.65 8.57 12.89
CA ASP A 178 34.28 9.72 12.23
C ASP A 178 35.81 9.74 12.42
N GLU A 179 36.32 9.30 13.58
CA GLU A 179 37.75 9.13 13.80
C GLU A 179 38.39 8.15 12.82
N GLN A 180 37.76 6.97 12.60
CA GLN A 180 38.26 5.96 11.67
C GLN A 180 38.20 6.45 10.22
N TYR A 181 37.17 7.19 9.87
CA TYR A 181 37.01 7.76 8.54
C TYR A 181 38.10 8.82 8.29
N PHE A 182 38.24 9.81 9.19
CA PHE A 182 39.22 10.89 9.01
C PHE A 182 40.67 10.44 9.18
N ALA A 183 40.92 9.32 9.89
CA ALA A 183 42.27 8.74 9.95
C ALA A 183 42.83 8.32 8.59
N LYS A 184 41.96 8.05 7.61
CA LYS A 184 42.35 7.69 6.23
C LYS A 184 42.54 8.88 5.29
N ILE A 185 42.14 10.07 5.72
CA ILE A 185 42.38 11.30 4.97
C ILE A 185 43.80 11.80 5.26
N ILE A 186 44.51 12.27 4.27
CA ILE A 186 45.83 12.86 4.47
C ILE A 186 45.76 14.03 5.44
N LYS A 187 46.83 14.18 6.25
CA LYS A 187 46.81 15.12 7.41
C LYS A 187 46.45 16.55 7.04
N GLU A 188 46.89 17.00 5.86
CA GLU A 188 46.63 18.35 5.37
C GLU A 188 45.15 18.66 5.08
N ASP A 189 44.38 17.61 4.74
CA ASP A 189 42.98 17.73 4.35
C ASP A 189 42.01 17.35 5.48
N ARG A 190 42.50 17.04 6.69
CA ARG A 190 41.65 16.75 7.83
C ARG A 190 40.99 18.00 8.38
N PRO A 191 39.67 17.96 8.72
CA PRO A 191 39.03 19.07 9.40
C PRO A 191 39.72 19.36 10.74
N ARG A 192 39.82 20.65 11.07
CA ARG A 192 40.39 21.13 12.34
C ARG A 192 39.39 21.05 13.46
#